data_9884d5e51d1c98f9ad83920e8af893db
#
_entry.id   9884d5e51d1c98f9ad83920e8af893db
#
_cell.length_a   1.000
_cell.length_b   1.000
_cell.length_c   1.000
_cell.angle_alpha   90.00
_cell.angle_beta   90.00
_cell.angle_gamma   90.00
#
_symmetry.space_group_name_H-M   'P 1'
#
loop_
_entity.id
_entity.type
_entity.pdbx_description
1 polymer ?
#
loop_
_entity_poly.entity_id
_entity_poly.type
_entity_poly.pdbx_seq_one_letter_code
_entity_poly.pdbx_strand_id
1 'polypeptide(L)'
;MVEKKSLTLYWTKNGNTERVARRIHETLHKAGIEDSIFRMTKDLEVEYLDYNLVFIGAPVYENLPPKPVIAFLKKHRKRGVEIVASAPEKPGIVAIPYCTYGGGHTGYNEAVPMLKYIGQFFEHEGIRVVDDIAVPGIFPEADESYNTKGRFGIITDRPTAQDLREVEGRVLGILRRLHLILPLGDAFL
;
A
#
# COMPACT_ATOMS: atom_id res chain seq x y z
N MET A 1 -10.78 23.73 8.82
CA MET A 1 -9.77 22.65 8.62
C MET A 1 -9.83 22.29 7.15
N VAL A 2 -8.70 22.18 6.47
CA VAL A 2 -8.67 21.69 5.07
C VAL A 2 -9.07 20.22 5.11
N GLU A 3 -10.08 19.86 4.32
CA GLU A 3 -10.55 18.49 4.18
C GLU A 3 -9.42 17.62 3.63
N LYS A 4 -9.08 16.55 4.33
CA LYS A 4 -8.00 15.64 3.93
C LYS A 4 -8.58 14.53 3.07
N LYS A 5 -8.01 14.37 1.87
CA LYS A 5 -8.42 13.36 0.88
C LYS A 5 -7.36 12.28 0.74
N SER A 6 -7.82 11.05 0.67
CA SER A 6 -7.00 9.86 0.45
C SER A 6 -7.38 9.15 -0.83
N LEU A 7 -6.40 8.48 -1.43
CA LEU A 7 -6.55 7.60 -2.58
C LEU A 7 -5.98 6.23 -2.23
N THR A 8 -6.81 5.20 -2.32
CA THR A 8 -6.40 3.80 -2.15
C THR A 8 -6.43 3.08 -3.49
N LEU A 9 -5.27 2.78 -4.04
CA LEU A 9 -5.10 2.06 -5.30
C LEU A 9 -4.69 0.61 -5.03
N TYR A 10 -5.30 -0.34 -5.73
CA TYR A 10 -4.92 -1.74 -5.64
C TYR A 10 -4.94 -2.46 -6.99
N TRP A 11 -4.07 -3.44 -7.12
CA TRP A 11 -4.17 -4.48 -8.13
C TRP A 11 -4.19 -5.85 -7.43
N THR A 12 -5.01 -6.75 -7.91
CA THR A 12 -5.11 -8.09 -7.35
C THR A 12 -5.44 -9.12 -8.42
N LYS A 13 -4.94 -10.32 -8.29
CA LYS A 13 -5.32 -11.48 -9.10
C LYS A 13 -6.35 -12.34 -8.35
N ASN A 14 -6.09 -12.62 -7.08
CA ASN A 14 -6.83 -13.59 -6.29
C ASN A 14 -7.63 -12.97 -5.12
N GLY A 15 -7.74 -11.63 -5.06
CA GLY A 15 -8.54 -10.93 -4.06
C GLY A 15 -7.79 -10.55 -2.77
N ASN A 16 -6.62 -11.12 -2.47
CA ASN A 16 -5.91 -10.84 -1.22
C ASN A 16 -5.58 -9.36 -1.03
N THR A 17 -4.99 -8.73 -2.04
CA THR A 17 -4.66 -7.30 -1.98
C THR A 17 -5.91 -6.42 -1.93
N GLU A 18 -7.00 -6.83 -2.58
CA GLU A 18 -8.28 -6.13 -2.46
C GLU A 18 -8.83 -6.15 -1.04
N ARG A 19 -8.74 -7.29 -0.32
CA ARG A 19 -9.14 -7.36 1.10
C ARG A 19 -8.36 -6.38 1.96
N VAL A 20 -7.07 -6.22 1.72
CA VAL A 20 -6.21 -5.23 2.41
C VAL A 20 -6.63 -3.81 2.02
N ALA A 21 -6.83 -3.54 0.72
CA ALA A 21 -7.27 -2.23 0.23
C ALA A 21 -8.60 -1.79 0.86
N ARG A 22 -9.58 -2.68 0.92
CA ARG A 22 -10.87 -2.42 1.55
C ARG A 22 -10.73 -2.13 3.05
N ARG A 23 -9.86 -2.85 3.77
CA ARG A 23 -9.57 -2.56 5.18
C ARG A 23 -8.94 -1.19 5.37
N ILE A 24 -8.01 -0.78 4.51
CA ILE A 24 -7.42 0.57 4.52
C ILE A 24 -8.54 1.61 4.33
N HIS A 25 -9.33 1.47 3.29
CA HIS A 25 -10.46 2.33 2.94
C HIS A 25 -11.46 2.49 4.12
N GLU A 26 -11.93 1.37 4.67
CA GLU A 26 -12.84 1.37 5.83
C GLU A 26 -12.23 2.08 7.05
N THR A 27 -10.94 1.89 7.28
CA THR A 27 -10.23 2.52 8.41
C THR A 27 -10.14 4.03 8.24
N LEU A 28 -9.83 4.49 7.02
CA LEU A 28 -9.78 5.92 6.69
C LEU A 28 -11.15 6.58 6.88
N HIS A 29 -12.22 5.96 6.37
CA HIS A 29 -13.58 6.48 6.57
C HIS A 29 -13.98 6.54 8.05
N LYS A 30 -13.70 5.51 8.84
CA LYS A 30 -13.95 5.52 10.29
C LYS A 30 -13.15 6.60 11.01
N ALA A 31 -11.99 6.96 10.48
CA ALA A 31 -11.16 8.05 11.01
C ALA A 31 -11.58 9.45 10.51
N GLY A 32 -12.67 9.56 9.73
CA GLY A 32 -13.18 10.83 9.20
C GLY A 32 -12.39 11.38 8.01
N ILE A 33 -11.65 10.52 7.29
CA ILE A 33 -10.90 10.89 6.09
C ILE A 33 -11.66 10.39 4.86
N GLU A 34 -11.97 11.29 3.92
CA GLU A 34 -12.53 10.93 2.63
C GLU A 34 -11.50 10.12 1.83
N ASP A 35 -11.84 8.88 1.44
CA ASP A 35 -10.97 8.01 0.66
C ASP A 35 -11.65 7.51 -0.61
N SER A 36 -10.97 7.64 -1.72
CA SER A 36 -11.36 7.06 -3.02
C SER A 36 -10.60 5.77 -3.24
N ILE A 37 -11.31 4.65 -3.43
CA ILE A 37 -10.69 3.34 -3.67
C ILE A 37 -10.90 2.90 -5.12
N PHE A 38 -9.81 2.54 -5.82
CA PHE A 38 -9.87 2.07 -7.19
C PHE A 38 -8.96 0.86 -7.44
N ARG A 39 -9.48 -0.07 -8.28
CA ARG A 39 -8.65 -1.11 -8.85
C ARG A 39 -7.83 -0.54 -10.01
N MET A 40 -6.53 -0.71 -9.97
CA MET A 40 -5.64 -0.30 -11.07
C MET A 40 -5.96 -1.11 -12.33
N THR A 41 -6.35 -0.42 -13.38
CA THR A 41 -6.58 -0.95 -14.72
C THR A 41 -5.82 -0.10 -15.74
N LYS A 42 -5.70 -0.59 -16.97
CA LYS A 42 -5.04 0.17 -18.06
C LYS A 42 -5.75 1.49 -18.39
N ASP A 43 -7.08 1.54 -18.15
CA ASP A 43 -7.95 2.66 -18.52
C ASP A 43 -8.19 3.63 -17.36
N LEU A 44 -7.81 3.27 -16.14
CA LEU A 44 -7.93 4.15 -14.99
C LEU A 44 -6.99 5.35 -15.14
N GLU A 45 -7.54 6.56 -15.00
CA GLU A 45 -6.78 7.80 -14.88
C GLU A 45 -6.94 8.36 -13.47
N VAL A 46 -5.85 8.74 -12.84
CA VAL A 46 -5.80 9.35 -11.52
C VAL A 46 -4.76 10.46 -11.48
N GLU A 47 -5.08 11.52 -10.74
CA GLU A 47 -4.15 12.60 -10.45
C GLU A 47 -3.76 12.51 -8.97
N TYR A 48 -2.55 12.05 -8.67
CA TYR A 48 -2.11 11.86 -7.29
C TYR A 48 -2.10 13.15 -6.48
N LEU A 49 -1.84 14.29 -7.13
CA LEU A 49 -1.71 15.59 -6.47
C LEU A 49 -3.04 16.16 -5.95
N ASP A 50 -4.17 15.55 -6.33
CA ASP A 50 -5.49 15.91 -5.80
C ASP A 50 -5.74 15.33 -4.38
N TYR A 51 -4.79 14.54 -3.87
CA TYR A 51 -4.89 13.82 -2.60
C TYR A 51 -3.77 14.19 -1.64
N ASN A 52 -4.00 13.96 -0.34
CA ASN A 52 -3.00 14.17 0.70
C ASN A 52 -2.30 12.85 1.08
N LEU A 53 -3.00 11.73 0.91
CA LEU A 53 -2.53 10.38 1.22
C LEU A 53 -2.74 9.49 0.01
N VAL A 54 -1.73 8.76 -0.41
CA VAL A 54 -1.84 7.79 -1.49
C VAL A 54 -1.39 6.43 -0.98
N PHE A 55 -2.34 5.52 -0.80
CA PHE A 55 -2.07 4.09 -0.58
C PHE A 55 -2.06 3.37 -1.92
N ILE A 56 -1.03 2.61 -2.20
CA ILE A 56 -0.93 1.86 -3.45
C ILE A 56 -0.38 0.47 -3.22
N GLY A 57 -1.09 -0.56 -3.69
CA GLY A 57 -0.69 -1.92 -3.40
C GLY A 57 -1.00 -2.96 -4.47
N ALA A 58 -0.22 -4.05 -4.41
CA ALA A 58 -0.36 -5.21 -5.27
C ALA A 58 0.23 -6.46 -4.59
N PRO A 59 -0.02 -7.67 -5.12
CA PRO A 59 0.71 -8.86 -4.69
C PRO A 59 2.16 -8.78 -5.15
N VAL A 60 3.03 -9.45 -4.42
CA VAL A 60 4.44 -9.62 -4.80
C VAL A 60 4.56 -10.78 -5.79
N TYR A 61 5.14 -10.53 -6.95
CA TYR A 61 5.51 -11.54 -7.94
C TYR A 61 7.00 -11.45 -8.23
N GLU A 62 7.74 -12.52 -7.99
CA GLU A 62 9.20 -12.55 -8.18
C GLU A 62 9.90 -11.35 -7.49
N ASN A 63 9.49 -11.04 -6.27
CA ASN A 63 9.94 -9.92 -5.44
C ASN A 63 9.61 -8.51 -6.00
N LEU A 64 8.87 -8.40 -7.10
CA LEU A 64 8.54 -7.14 -7.77
C LEU A 64 7.02 -6.92 -7.88
N PRO A 65 6.58 -5.68 -8.22
CA PRO A 65 5.20 -5.45 -8.59
C PRO A 65 4.86 -6.22 -9.89
N PRO A 66 3.62 -6.71 -10.04
CA PRO A 66 3.16 -7.32 -11.29
C PRO A 66 3.30 -6.38 -12.48
N LYS A 67 3.55 -6.93 -13.67
CA LYS A 67 3.69 -6.14 -14.91
C LYS A 67 2.57 -5.11 -15.14
N PRO A 68 1.27 -5.40 -14.90
CA PRO A 68 0.20 -4.40 -15.02
C PRO A 68 0.40 -3.19 -14.09
N VAL A 69 0.90 -3.41 -12.86
CA VAL A 69 1.17 -2.33 -11.91
C VAL A 69 2.34 -1.48 -12.37
N ILE A 70 3.41 -2.11 -12.85
CA ILE A 70 4.56 -1.38 -13.42
C ILE A 70 4.12 -0.53 -14.63
N ALA A 71 3.26 -1.07 -15.50
CA ALA A 71 2.71 -0.34 -16.63
C ALA A 71 1.84 0.84 -16.19
N PHE A 72 1.00 0.64 -15.17
CA PHE A 72 0.19 1.68 -14.56
C PHE A 72 1.05 2.83 -14.00
N LEU A 73 2.06 2.52 -13.20
CA LEU A 73 2.99 3.52 -12.65
C LEU A 73 3.69 4.30 -13.76
N LYS A 74 4.19 3.62 -14.80
CA LYS A 74 4.85 4.28 -15.94
C LYS A 74 3.91 5.20 -16.72
N LYS A 75 2.63 4.82 -16.86
CA LYS A 75 1.60 5.64 -17.52
C LYS A 75 1.34 6.94 -16.75
N HIS A 76 1.27 6.86 -15.42
CA HIS A 76 0.95 7.98 -14.54
C HIS A 76 2.19 8.80 -14.12
N ARG A 77 3.36 8.43 -14.59
CA ARG A 77 4.55 9.24 -14.40
C ARG A 77 4.41 10.55 -15.17
N LYS A 78 4.46 11.68 -14.49
CA LYS A 78 4.37 13.00 -15.14
C LYS A 78 5.55 13.21 -16.08
N ARG A 79 5.26 13.18 -17.39
CA ARG A 79 6.20 13.59 -18.41
C ARG A 79 6.24 15.11 -18.44
N GLY A 80 7.39 15.73 -18.20
CA GLY A 80 7.56 17.18 -18.34
C GLY A 80 7.63 17.95 -17.03
N VAL A 81 7.53 17.31 -15.89
CA VAL A 81 8.20 17.86 -14.69
C VAL A 81 9.69 17.83 -15.06
N GLU A 82 10.31 19.00 -15.16
CA GLU A 82 11.77 19.07 -15.26
C GLU A 82 12.30 18.10 -14.21
N ILE A 83 13.10 17.13 -14.67
CA ILE A 83 13.80 16.24 -13.75
C ILE A 83 14.84 17.11 -13.09
N VAL A 84 14.41 17.84 -12.08
CA VAL A 84 15.33 18.57 -11.23
C VAL A 84 16.12 17.51 -10.48
N ALA A 85 17.42 17.55 -10.61
CA ALA A 85 18.32 16.53 -10.06
C ALA A 85 18.08 16.21 -8.56
N SER A 86 17.49 17.14 -7.82
CA SER A 86 17.18 17.01 -6.39
C SER A 86 15.81 16.40 -6.07
N ALA A 87 14.90 16.20 -7.05
CA ALA A 87 13.51 15.75 -6.83
C ALA A 87 12.86 16.39 -5.58
N PRO A 88 12.64 17.72 -5.56
CA PRO A 88 12.19 18.41 -4.35
C PRO A 88 10.84 17.87 -3.88
N GLU A 89 10.71 17.67 -2.57
CA GLU A 89 9.48 17.18 -1.97
C GLU A 89 8.31 18.13 -2.24
N LYS A 90 7.17 17.56 -2.62
CA LYS A 90 5.90 18.28 -2.75
C LYS A 90 5.21 18.31 -1.38
N PRO A 91 4.95 19.48 -0.81
CA PRO A 91 4.29 19.57 0.49
C PRO A 91 2.83 19.12 0.41
N GLY A 92 2.33 18.51 1.47
CA GLY A 92 0.91 18.19 1.63
C GLY A 92 0.46 16.86 1.05
N ILE A 93 1.35 16.10 0.39
CA ILE A 93 1.08 14.76 -0.11
C ILE A 93 2.12 13.76 0.37
N VAL A 94 1.68 12.55 0.73
CA VAL A 94 2.56 11.42 1.09
C VAL A 94 2.05 10.12 0.49
N ALA A 95 2.96 9.15 0.30
CA ALA A 95 2.64 7.83 -0.22
C ALA A 95 2.93 6.72 0.79
N ILE A 96 2.13 5.68 0.75
CA ILE A 96 2.24 4.47 1.57
C ILE A 96 2.07 3.25 0.66
N PRO A 97 3.15 2.68 0.13
CA PRO A 97 3.12 1.41 -0.56
C PRO A 97 2.62 0.29 0.35
N TYR A 98 1.84 -0.64 -0.21
CA TYR A 98 1.48 -1.86 0.52
C TYR A 98 1.48 -3.09 -0.39
N CYS A 99 1.63 -4.29 0.18
CA CYS A 99 1.60 -5.50 -0.60
C CYS A 99 1.01 -6.70 0.14
N THR A 100 0.61 -7.71 -0.62
CA THR A 100 0.40 -9.08 -0.13
C THR A 100 1.47 -9.99 -0.70
N TYR A 101 1.99 -10.94 0.10
CA TYR A 101 3.11 -11.79 -0.29
C TYR A 101 3.06 -13.15 0.40
N GLY A 102 3.59 -14.19 -0.27
CA GLY A 102 3.64 -15.53 0.31
C GLY A 102 4.75 -15.72 1.33
N GLY A 103 5.92 -15.17 1.08
CA GLY A 103 7.05 -15.19 2.02
C GLY A 103 7.64 -16.58 2.27
N GLY A 104 7.47 -17.52 1.34
CA GLY A 104 7.83 -18.92 1.54
C GLY A 104 9.30 -19.18 1.82
N HIS A 105 10.22 -18.48 1.15
CA HIS A 105 11.66 -18.69 1.28
C HIS A 105 12.32 -17.79 2.31
N THR A 106 12.14 -16.47 2.18
CA THR A 106 12.87 -15.48 2.99
C THR A 106 11.98 -14.60 3.85
N GLY A 107 10.68 -14.93 3.91
CA GLY A 107 9.72 -14.20 4.74
C GLY A 107 9.51 -12.78 4.23
N TYR A 108 9.48 -11.80 5.14
CA TYR A 108 9.27 -10.39 4.83
C TYR A 108 10.23 -9.84 3.75
N ASN A 109 11.44 -10.38 3.64
CA ASN A 109 12.42 -9.92 2.66
C ASN A 109 11.95 -10.08 1.21
N GLU A 110 10.99 -10.96 0.94
CA GLU A 110 10.38 -11.10 -0.40
C GLU A 110 9.51 -9.90 -0.78
N ALA A 111 8.97 -9.19 0.21
CA ALA A 111 8.14 -8.01 0.01
C ALA A 111 8.97 -6.72 -0.20
N VAL A 112 10.16 -6.66 0.39
CA VAL A 112 10.98 -5.43 0.44
C VAL A 112 11.28 -4.84 -0.94
N PRO A 113 11.75 -5.60 -1.95
CA PRO A 113 12.07 -5.01 -3.26
C PRO A 113 10.83 -4.41 -3.94
N MET A 114 9.67 -5.06 -3.82
CA MET A 114 8.42 -4.56 -4.39
C MET A 114 7.98 -3.24 -3.73
N LEU A 115 8.00 -3.17 -2.40
CA LEU A 115 7.64 -1.96 -1.67
C LEU A 115 8.57 -0.80 -2.01
N LYS A 116 9.88 -1.07 -2.09
CA LYS A 116 10.87 -0.05 -2.48
C LYS A 116 10.75 0.36 -3.93
N TYR A 117 10.40 -0.55 -4.85
CA TYR A 117 10.14 -0.22 -6.24
C TYR A 117 9.00 0.81 -6.39
N ILE A 118 7.88 0.56 -5.70
CA ILE A 118 6.74 1.49 -5.71
C ILE A 118 7.11 2.79 -4.97
N GLY A 119 7.77 2.69 -3.83
CA GLY A 119 8.22 3.87 -3.07
C GLY A 119 9.11 4.78 -3.91
N GLN A 120 10.10 4.20 -4.61
CA GLN A 120 11.01 4.96 -5.46
C GLN A 120 10.30 5.68 -6.61
N PHE A 121 9.20 5.10 -7.15
CA PHE A 121 8.37 5.79 -8.13
C PHE A 121 7.82 7.11 -7.55
N PHE A 122 7.23 7.09 -6.35
CA PHE A 122 6.68 8.28 -5.72
C PHE A 122 7.75 9.29 -5.33
N GLU A 123 8.87 8.84 -4.80
CA GLU A 123 9.99 9.71 -4.43
C GLU A 123 10.58 10.44 -5.65
N HIS A 124 10.66 9.79 -6.81
CA HIS A 124 11.03 10.45 -8.06
C HIS A 124 10.01 11.52 -8.50
N GLU A 125 8.75 11.38 -8.12
CA GLU A 125 7.72 12.40 -8.36
C GLU A 125 7.70 13.50 -7.27
N GLY A 126 8.62 13.46 -6.31
CA GLY A 126 8.68 14.38 -5.18
C GLY A 126 7.63 14.10 -4.10
N ILE A 127 7.04 12.91 -4.10
CA ILE A 127 6.05 12.49 -3.10
C ILE A 127 6.76 11.61 -2.07
N ARG A 128 6.84 12.11 -0.83
CA ARG A 128 7.53 11.40 0.24
C ARG A 128 6.81 10.10 0.64
N VAL A 129 7.56 9.01 0.73
CA VAL A 129 7.10 7.75 1.31
C VAL A 129 7.29 7.80 2.82
N VAL A 130 6.22 7.65 3.59
CA VAL A 130 6.23 7.81 5.06
C VAL A 130 6.15 6.48 5.81
N ASP A 131 5.67 5.43 5.16
CA ASP A 131 5.58 4.07 5.70
C ASP A 131 5.38 3.07 4.56
N ASP A 132 5.40 1.76 4.88
CA ASP A 132 4.97 0.69 3.99
C ASP A 132 4.22 -0.39 4.79
N ILE A 133 3.33 -1.17 4.13
CA ILE A 133 2.55 -2.23 4.77
C ILE A 133 2.70 -3.53 3.97
N ALA A 134 3.24 -4.57 4.58
CA ALA A 134 3.31 -5.90 3.99
C ALA A 134 2.42 -6.88 4.78
N VAL A 135 1.57 -7.61 4.07
CA VAL A 135 0.60 -8.53 4.65
C VAL A 135 0.81 -9.92 4.04
N PRO A 136 1.10 -10.95 4.85
CA PRO A 136 1.14 -12.31 4.34
C PRO A 136 -0.21 -12.72 3.73
N GLY A 137 -0.15 -13.45 2.63
CA GLY A 137 -1.33 -13.95 1.93
C GLY A 137 -1.05 -15.25 1.23
N ILE A 138 -2.05 -16.11 1.11
CA ILE A 138 -1.96 -17.35 0.34
C ILE A 138 -1.51 -17.05 -1.09
N PHE A 139 -0.68 -17.92 -1.64
CA PHE A 139 -0.29 -17.93 -3.05
C PHE A 139 -0.92 -19.14 -3.75
N PRO A 140 -2.16 -19.05 -4.24
CA PRO A 140 -2.93 -20.19 -4.72
C PRO A 140 -2.32 -20.90 -5.92
N GLU A 141 -1.46 -20.22 -6.66
CA GLU A 141 -0.83 -20.76 -7.88
C GLU A 141 0.52 -21.42 -7.60
N ALA A 142 1.03 -21.32 -6.38
CA ALA A 142 2.26 -21.99 -5.99
C ALA A 142 1.99 -23.44 -5.60
N ASP A 143 3.06 -24.25 -5.59
CA ASP A 143 3.02 -25.56 -4.97
C ASP A 143 2.54 -25.45 -3.52
N GLU A 144 1.75 -26.43 -3.05
CA GLU A 144 1.14 -26.42 -1.72
C GLU A 144 2.19 -26.25 -0.60
N SER A 145 3.40 -26.75 -0.81
CA SER A 145 4.49 -26.62 0.17
C SER A 145 4.86 -25.16 0.46
N TYR A 146 4.70 -24.24 -0.47
CA TYR A 146 4.90 -22.81 -0.25
C TYR A 146 3.90 -22.24 0.77
N ASN A 147 2.67 -22.76 0.76
CA ASN A 147 1.60 -22.27 1.62
C ASN A 147 1.50 -23.03 2.96
N THR A 148 2.25 -24.14 3.13
CA THR A 148 2.15 -24.99 4.31
C THR A 148 3.47 -25.26 5.02
N LYS A 149 4.60 -25.16 4.32
CA LYS A 149 5.95 -25.47 4.84
C LYS A 149 6.94 -24.33 4.64
N GLY A 150 6.46 -23.18 4.18
CA GLY A 150 7.29 -21.99 4.01
C GLY A 150 7.67 -21.37 5.35
N ARG A 151 8.42 -20.27 5.32
CA ARG A 151 8.98 -19.58 6.50
C ARG A 151 7.92 -19.09 7.48
N PHE A 152 6.70 -18.82 7.02
CA PHE A 152 5.55 -18.45 7.87
C PHE A 152 4.69 -19.62 8.30
N GLY A 153 5.10 -20.87 8.01
CA GLY A 153 4.26 -22.05 8.25
C GLY A 153 3.02 -22.07 7.35
N ILE A 154 1.87 -22.33 7.95
CA ILE A 154 0.59 -22.42 7.23
C ILE A 154 0.02 -21.02 6.97
N ILE A 155 -0.17 -20.68 5.69
CA ILE A 155 -0.72 -19.38 5.26
C ILE A 155 -1.96 -19.54 4.37
N THR A 156 -2.59 -20.70 4.36
CA THR A 156 -3.70 -21.07 3.45
C THR A 156 -4.95 -20.21 3.64
N ASP A 157 -5.13 -19.60 4.79
CA ASP A 157 -6.26 -18.72 5.15
C ASP A 157 -5.91 -17.23 5.16
N ARG A 158 -4.64 -16.88 4.88
CA ARG A 158 -4.17 -15.48 4.95
C ARG A 158 -4.51 -14.67 3.68
N PRO A 159 -4.81 -13.34 3.84
CA PRO A 159 -4.86 -12.57 5.08
C PRO A 159 -6.02 -12.99 5.98
N THR A 160 -5.76 -13.21 7.27
CA THR A 160 -6.77 -13.52 8.27
C THR A 160 -7.48 -12.24 8.77
N ALA A 161 -8.51 -12.39 9.60
CA ALA A 161 -9.12 -11.27 10.31
C ALA A 161 -8.11 -10.55 11.23
N GLN A 162 -7.13 -11.28 11.80
CA GLN A 162 -6.07 -10.70 12.61
C GLN A 162 -5.12 -9.86 11.76
N ASP A 163 -4.68 -10.35 10.60
CA ASP A 163 -3.86 -9.58 9.66
C ASP A 163 -4.54 -8.25 9.27
N LEU A 164 -5.84 -8.30 9.02
CA LEU A 164 -6.61 -7.09 8.68
C LEU A 164 -6.76 -6.13 9.87
N ARG A 165 -6.83 -6.61 11.12
CA ARG A 165 -6.76 -5.73 12.30
C ARG A 165 -5.38 -5.08 12.46
N GLU A 166 -4.33 -5.78 12.13
CA GLU A 166 -2.96 -5.21 12.13
C GLU A 166 -2.82 -4.13 11.07
N VAL A 167 -3.41 -4.32 9.88
CA VAL A 167 -3.48 -3.26 8.85
C VAL A 167 -4.21 -2.03 9.38
N GLU A 168 -5.37 -2.20 10.03
CA GLU A 168 -6.12 -1.10 10.66
C GLU A 168 -5.25 -0.36 11.69
N GLY A 169 -4.58 -1.08 12.58
CA GLY A 169 -3.66 -0.50 13.56
C GLY A 169 -2.51 0.28 12.93
N ARG A 170 -1.93 -0.24 11.84
CA ARG A 170 -0.87 0.44 11.06
C ARG A 170 -1.38 1.74 10.44
N VAL A 171 -2.53 1.71 9.77
CA VAL A 171 -3.16 2.91 9.17
C VAL A 171 -3.41 3.97 10.21
N LEU A 172 -4.05 3.62 11.35
CA LEU A 172 -4.29 4.56 12.44
C LEU A 172 -2.98 5.13 13.02
N GLY A 173 -1.94 4.31 13.14
CA GLY A 173 -0.60 4.76 13.56
C GLY A 173 0.02 5.78 12.60
N ILE A 174 -0.11 5.56 11.30
CA ILE A 174 0.32 6.50 10.25
C ILE A 174 -0.42 7.83 10.39
N LEU A 175 -1.76 7.79 10.51
CA LEU A 175 -2.57 9.00 10.63
C LEU A 175 -2.21 9.82 11.87
N ARG A 176 -1.93 9.18 13.01
CA ARG A 176 -1.47 9.87 14.23
C ARG A 176 -0.12 10.55 14.03
N ARG A 177 0.85 9.85 13.44
CA ARG A 177 2.18 10.42 13.16
C ARG A 177 2.13 11.62 12.22
N LEU A 178 1.17 11.61 11.30
CA LEU A 178 0.92 12.73 10.38
C LEU A 178 0.03 13.82 10.98
N HIS A 179 -0.38 13.69 12.25
CA HIS A 179 -1.30 14.61 12.94
C HIS A 179 -2.64 14.82 12.21
N LEU A 180 -3.13 13.78 11.54
CA LEU A 180 -4.38 13.81 10.79
C LEU A 180 -5.59 13.39 11.64
N ILE A 181 -5.35 12.68 12.73
CA ILE A 181 -6.35 12.33 13.76
C ILE A 181 -5.78 12.63 15.14
N LEU A 182 -6.66 12.82 16.12
CA LEU A 182 -6.26 13.04 17.50
C LEU A 182 -5.51 11.82 18.05
N PRO A 183 -4.51 12.03 18.94
CA PRO A 183 -3.94 10.93 19.69
C PRO A 183 -5.06 10.21 20.46
N LEU A 184 -4.88 8.92 20.72
CA LEU A 184 -5.74 8.23 21.69
C LEU A 184 -5.63 9.03 22.98
N GLY A 185 -6.72 9.63 23.42
CA GLY A 185 -6.74 10.34 24.72
C GLY A 185 -6.26 9.39 25.81
N ASP A 186 -5.65 9.95 26.84
CA ASP A 186 -5.15 9.24 28.03
C ASP A 186 -6.28 8.57 28.84
N ALA A 187 -7.11 7.77 28.18
CA ALA A 187 -8.20 7.04 28.80
C ALA A 187 -7.75 5.77 29.56
N PHE A 188 -6.43 5.57 29.69
CA PHE A 188 -5.83 4.46 30.46
C PHE A 188 -4.58 4.92 31.24
N LEU A 189 -4.75 5.88 32.13
CA LEU A 189 -3.89 6.07 33.30
C LEU A 189 -4.73 5.96 34.56
#